data_46527420a048a2f3baef81489b34b04c
#
_entry.id   46527420a048a2f3baef81489b34b04c
#
_cell.length_a   1.000
_cell.length_b   1.000
_cell.length_c   1.000
_cell.angle_alpha   90.00
_cell.angle_beta   90.00
_cell.angle_gamma   90.00
#
_symmetry.space_group_name_H-M   'P 1'
#
loop_
_entity.id
_entity.type
_entity.pdbx_description
1 polymer ?
#
loop_
_entity_poly.entity_id
_entity_poly.type
_entity_poly.pdbx_seq_one_letter_code
_entity_poly.pdbx_strand_id
1 'polypeptide(L)'
;MGLRAQALHLQKGGTDILKGVDFRAGDGQLVGVLGPSGSGKSTLLLAMAGFWRADKGRVTLDGQDLYASFEQLKRDIGFVPQDDIVHRSLTVESVLSYAAKLRLPDFSDDARQGRVDGVIHTLDLANRRDHRVRNLSGGQRKRVSVGVELVMRPRVLFADEPTSGLDPALEHELTETFRQLTEDGSIVVLTTH
;
A
#
# COMPACT_ATOMS: atom_id res chain seq x y z
N MET A 1 17.38 -2.75 9.25
CA MET A 1 16.05 -3.32 9.55
C MET A 1 15.31 -3.52 8.23
N GLY A 2 14.08 -3.99 8.20
CA GLY A 2 13.34 -4.11 6.95
C GLY A 2 12.37 -5.29 6.90
N LEU A 3 11.79 -5.50 5.73
CA LEU A 3 10.86 -6.58 5.42
C LEU A 3 11.62 -7.80 4.88
N ARG A 4 11.34 -8.99 5.41
CA ARG A 4 11.89 -10.25 4.89
C ARG A 4 10.81 -11.31 4.82
N ALA A 5 10.81 -12.05 3.72
CA ALA A 5 10.09 -13.30 3.58
C ALA A 5 11.09 -14.42 3.33
N GLN A 6 10.88 -15.58 3.94
CA GLN A 6 11.78 -16.72 3.85
C GLN A 6 11.00 -18.00 3.54
N ALA A 7 11.38 -18.65 2.43
CA ALA A 7 10.82 -19.91 1.96
C ALA A 7 9.28 -19.95 1.99
N LEU A 8 8.62 -18.89 1.48
CA LEU A 8 7.15 -18.82 1.48
C LEU A 8 6.55 -19.86 0.53
N HIS A 9 5.72 -20.72 1.08
CA HIS A 9 4.87 -21.64 0.33
C HIS A 9 3.42 -21.33 0.59
N LEU A 10 2.61 -21.27 -0.46
CA LEU A 10 1.17 -21.07 -0.36
C LEU A 10 0.43 -21.83 -1.44
N GLN A 11 -0.54 -22.63 -1.03
CA GLN A 11 -1.45 -23.35 -1.91
C GLN A 11 -2.85 -22.73 -1.89
N LYS A 12 -3.53 -22.74 -3.01
CA LYS A 12 -4.95 -22.35 -3.11
C LYS A 12 -5.66 -23.28 -4.08
N GLY A 13 -6.74 -23.92 -3.60
CA GLY A 13 -7.50 -24.86 -4.42
C GLY A 13 -6.67 -26.04 -4.93
N GLY A 14 -5.69 -26.52 -4.16
CA GLY A 14 -4.81 -27.61 -4.56
C GLY A 14 -3.66 -27.24 -5.49
N THR A 15 -3.54 -25.95 -5.85
CA THR A 15 -2.46 -25.45 -6.72
C THR A 15 -1.42 -24.69 -5.89
N ASP A 16 -0.14 -25.04 -6.07
CA ASP A 16 0.99 -24.31 -5.47
C ASP A 16 1.17 -22.98 -6.18
N ILE A 17 0.87 -21.88 -5.48
CA ILE A 17 1.03 -20.52 -6.00
C ILE A 17 2.41 -19.96 -5.62
N LEU A 18 2.80 -20.07 -4.36
CA LEU A 18 4.14 -19.73 -3.91
C LEU A 18 4.93 -20.99 -3.62
N LYS A 19 6.15 -21.08 -4.16
CA LYS A 19 6.98 -22.30 -4.15
C LYS A 19 8.35 -22.01 -3.55
N GLY A 20 8.41 -21.65 -2.27
CA GLY A 20 9.66 -21.36 -1.57
C GLY A 20 10.23 -19.97 -1.93
N VAL A 21 9.37 -18.94 -1.92
CA VAL A 21 9.79 -17.59 -2.30
C VAL A 21 10.55 -16.93 -1.15
N ASP A 22 11.73 -16.41 -1.48
CA ASP A 22 12.52 -15.56 -0.61
C ASP A 22 12.43 -14.09 -1.09
N PHE A 23 12.29 -13.15 -0.15
CA PHE A 23 12.22 -11.73 -0.44
C PHE A 23 12.90 -10.92 0.66
N ARG A 24 13.53 -9.81 0.27
CA ARG A 24 14.13 -8.87 1.22
C ARG A 24 14.05 -7.46 0.68
N ALA A 25 13.57 -6.53 1.53
CA ALA A 25 13.64 -5.09 1.30
C ALA A 25 14.10 -4.39 2.57
N GLY A 26 15.05 -3.47 2.43
CA GLY A 26 15.53 -2.60 3.50
C GLY A 26 14.78 -1.26 3.53
N ASP A 27 15.11 -0.47 4.52
CA ASP A 27 14.58 0.89 4.70
C ASP A 27 14.87 1.75 3.47
N GLY A 28 13.90 2.54 3.06
CA GLY A 28 14.05 3.45 1.93
C GLY A 28 14.13 2.77 0.56
N GLN A 29 13.69 1.52 0.43
CA GLN A 29 13.73 0.81 -0.85
C GLN A 29 12.36 0.78 -1.55
N LEU A 30 12.37 1.10 -2.85
CA LEU A 30 11.30 0.83 -3.78
C LEU A 30 11.62 -0.46 -4.53
N VAL A 31 10.78 -1.49 -4.38
CA VAL A 31 11.00 -2.81 -4.99
C VAL A 31 9.84 -3.16 -5.91
N GLY A 32 10.15 -3.40 -7.18
CA GLY A 32 9.19 -3.90 -8.18
C GLY A 32 9.22 -5.43 -8.27
N VAL A 33 8.05 -6.05 -8.15
CA VAL A 33 7.84 -7.48 -8.41
C VAL A 33 7.25 -7.62 -9.80
N LEU A 34 8.05 -8.13 -10.73
CA LEU A 34 7.66 -8.28 -12.14
C LEU A 34 7.27 -9.73 -12.47
N GLY A 35 6.34 -9.88 -13.37
CA GLY A 35 5.94 -11.19 -13.87
C GLY A 35 4.59 -11.16 -14.60
N PRO A 36 4.28 -12.19 -15.38
CA PRO A 36 3.04 -12.28 -16.14
C PRO A 36 1.81 -12.33 -15.22
N SER A 37 0.62 -12.05 -15.79
CA SER A 37 -0.63 -12.23 -15.07
C SER A 37 -0.77 -13.69 -14.59
N GLY A 38 -1.30 -13.89 -13.39
CA GLY A 38 -1.45 -15.21 -12.79
C GLY A 38 -0.18 -15.83 -12.21
N SER A 39 0.99 -15.17 -12.24
CA SER A 39 2.24 -15.70 -11.67
C SER A 39 2.31 -15.70 -10.14
N GLY A 40 1.27 -15.21 -9.45
CA GLY A 40 1.21 -15.18 -7.99
C GLY A 40 1.70 -13.88 -7.35
N LYS A 41 1.94 -12.80 -8.11
CA LYS A 41 2.40 -11.51 -7.58
C LYS A 41 1.51 -10.95 -6.47
N SER A 42 0.20 -10.83 -6.73
CA SER A 42 -0.77 -10.35 -5.73
C SER A 42 -0.84 -11.27 -4.50
N THR A 43 -0.73 -12.58 -4.72
CA THR A 43 -0.67 -13.56 -3.63
C THR A 43 0.58 -13.36 -2.76
N LEU A 44 1.73 -13.10 -3.38
CA LEU A 44 2.96 -12.79 -2.66
C LEU A 44 2.82 -11.51 -1.83
N LEU A 45 2.27 -10.44 -2.41
CA LEU A 45 2.03 -9.20 -1.68
C LEU A 45 1.10 -9.43 -0.49
N LEU A 46 -0.03 -10.12 -0.69
CA LEU A 46 -1.00 -10.42 0.38
C LEU A 46 -0.39 -11.28 1.49
N ALA A 47 0.50 -12.22 1.14
CA ALA A 47 1.22 -13.02 2.13
C ALA A 47 2.23 -12.17 2.91
N MET A 48 3.01 -11.33 2.22
CA MET A 48 3.98 -10.43 2.87
C MET A 48 3.33 -9.33 3.70
N ALA A 49 2.10 -8.91 3.34
CA ALA A 49 1.32 -7.95 4.11
C ALA A 49 0.59 -8.58 5.32
N GLY A 50 0.62 -9.91 5.45
CA GLY A 50 -0.03 -10.63 6.55
C GLY A 50 -1.52 -10.87 6.38
N PHE A 51 -2.13 -10.48 5.26
CA PHE A 51 -3.55 -10.72 4.99
C PHE A 51 -3.85 -12.18 4.63
N TRP A 52 -2.88 -12.86 4.01
CA TRP A 52 -2.93 -14.30 3.78
C TRP A 52 -1.73 -14.95 4.45
N ARG A 53 -2.01 -15.86 5.37
CA ARG A 53 -0.93 -16.61 6.02
C ARG A 53 -0.39 -17.66 5.06
N ALA A 54 0.93 -17.67 4.84
CA ALA A 54 1.59 -18.73 4.09
C ALA A 54 1.50 -20.08 4.83
N ASP A 55 1.42 -21.18 4.08
CA ASP A 55 1.37 -22.54 4.65
C ASP A 55 2.70 -22.93 5.28
N LYS A 56 3.81 -22.45 4.67
CA LYS A 56 5.19 -22.64 5.18
C LYS A 56 5.99 -21.38 4.94
N GLY A 57 7.07 -21.27 5.69
CA GLY A 57 7.93 -20.09 5.68
C GLY A 57 7.50 -19.06 6.71
N ARG A 58 8.12 -17.90 6.65
CA ARG A 58 7.83 -16.79 7.59
C ARG A 58 8.03 -15.44 6.93
N VAL A 59 7.31 -14.45 7.45
CA VAL A 59 7.52 -13.04 7.12
C VAL A 59 7.91 -12.31 8.39
N THR A 60 8.94 -11.46 8.30
CA THR A 60 9.34 -10.62 9.42
C THR A 60 9.42 -9.15 8.99
N LEU A 61 8.94 -8.26 9.84
CA LEU A 61 9.14 -6.82 9.74
C LEU A 61 10.00 -6.37 10.91
N ASP A 62 11.14 -5.77 10.61
CA ASP A 62 12.15 -5.34 11.59
C ASP A 62 12.53 -6.43 12.61
N GLY A 63 12.56 -7.68 12.15
CA GLY A 63 12.92 -8.85 12.94
C GLY A 63 11.77 -9.49 13.73
N GLN A 64 10.61 -8.86 13.80
CA GLN A 64 9.40 -9.42 14.42
C GLN A 64 8.64 -10.30 13.43
N ASP A 65 8.15 -11.45 13.87
CA ASP A 65 7.31 -12.33 13.05
C ASP A 65 5.95 -11.66 12.78
N LEU A 66 5.69 -11.40 11.51
CA LEU A 66 4.49 -10.68 11.08
C LEU A 66 3.20 -11.44 11.42
N TYR A 67 3.19 -12.75 11.21
CA TYR A 67 1.97 -13.54 11.42
C TYR A 67 1.65 -13.72 12.90
N ALA A 68 2.67 -13.85 13.75
CA ALA A 68 2.49 -13.95 15.19
C ALA A 68 2.12 -12.60 15.84
N SER A 69 2.60 -11.49 15.28
CA SER A 69 2.44 -10.14 15.83
C SER A 69 1.54 -9.24 14.97
N PHE A 70 0.66 -9.82 14.14
CA PHE A 70 -0.10 -9.08 13.13
C PHE A 70 -0.92 -7.92 13.72
N GLU A 71 -1.61 -8.15 14.84
CA GLU A 71 -2.41 -7.11 15.50
C GLU A 71 -1.60 -5.88 15.93
N GLN A 72 -0.33 -6.08 16.25
CA GLN A 72 0.60 -5.01 16.63
C GLN A 72 1.18 -4.32 15.39
N LEU A 73 1.54 -5.09 14.36
CA LEU A 73 2.25 -4.62 13.17
C LEU A 73 1.32 -4.14 12.05
N LYS A 74 0.02 -4.46 12.08
CA LYS A 74 -0.91 -4.09 11.01
C LYS A 74 -1.02 -2.57 10.76
N ARG A 75 -0.69 -1.74 11.77
CA ARG A 75 -0.66 -0.28 11.62
C ARG A 75 0.55 0.22 10.83
N ASP A 76 1.61 -0.60 10.78
CA ASP A 76 2.84 -0.30 10.04
C ASP A 76 2.76 -0.76 8.58
N ILE A 77 1.64 -1.36 8.17
CA ILE A 77 1.44 -1.94 6.85
C ILE A 77 0.30 -1.22 6.14
N GLY A 78 0.60 -0.65 4.98
CA GLY A 78 -0.39 -0.16 4.03
C GLY A 78 -0.52 -1.12 2.84
N PHE A 79 -1.74 -1.23 2.30
CA PHE A 79 -2.00 -2.06 1.12
C PHE A 79 -2.93 -1.36 0.15
N VAL A 80 -2.42 -1.04 -1.03
CA VAL A 80 -3.18 -0.45 -2.13
C VAL A 80 -3.54 -1.57 -3.11
N PRO A 81 -4.82 -1.97 -3.20
CA PRO A 81 -5.25 -3.00 -4.14
C PRO A 81 -5.26 -2.48 -5.58
N GLN A 82 -5.35 -3.42 -6.54
CA GLN A 82 -5.44 -3.11 -7.95
C GLN A 82 -6.67 -2.25 -8.27
N ASP A 83 -7.83 -2.60 -7.72
CA ASP A 83 -9.04 -1.81 -7.87
C ASP A 83 -9.11 -0.67 -6.86
N ASP A 84 -9.65 0.48 -7.28
CA ASP A 84 -9.84 1.64 -6.40
C ASP A 84 -11.00 1.41 -5.44
N ILE A 85 -10.70 1.03 -4.20
CA ILE A 85 -11.70 0.83 -3.13
C ILE A 85 -11.91 2.15 -2.37
N VAL A 86 -12.47 3.15 -3.06
CA VAL A 86 -12.78 4.46 -2.46
C VAL A 86 -14.22 4.87 -2.70
N HIS A 87 -14.83 5.53 -1.73
CA HIS A 87 -16.22 6.00 -1.84
C HIS A 87 -16.35 7.14 -2.84
N ARG A 88 -16.85 6.84 -4.05
CA ARG A 88 -16.93 7.76 -5.18
C ARG A 88 -17.85 8.98 -4.97
N SER A 89 -18.81 8.91 -4.03
CA SER A 89 -19.73 10.00 -3.71
C SER A 89 -19.16 11.06 -2.76
N LEU A 90 -18.09 10.72 -2.04
CA LEU A 90 -17.43 11.60 -1.10
C LEU A 90 -16.41 12.51 -1.79
N THR A 91 -16.05 13.61 -1.13
CA THR A 91 -14.92 14.44 -1.56
C THR A 91 -13.59 13.78 -1.19
N VAL A 92 -12.49 14.20 -1.83
CA VAL A 92 -11.14 13.74 -1.48
C VAL A 92 -10.88 13.92 0.00
N GLU A 93 -11.11 15.12 0.53
CA GLU A 93 -10.94 15.41 1.95
C GLU A 93 -11.80 14.50 2.84
N SER A 94 -13.05 14.31 2.49
CA SER A 94 -13.94 13.47 3.30
C SER A 94 -13.46 12.02 3.35
N VAL A 95 -12.99 11.45 2.23
CA VAL A 95 -12.43 10.09 2.18
C VAL A 95 -11.23 9.97 3.12
N LEU A 96 -10.28 10.89 3.01
CA LEU A 96 -9.06 10.87 3.83
C LEU A 96 -9.35 11.15 5.31
N SER A 97 -10.28 12.06 5.61
CA SER A 97 -10.70 12.36 6.98
C SER A 97 -11.38 11.17 7.65
N TYR A 98 -12.25 10.45 6.93
CA TYR A 98 -12.82 9.21 7.46
C TYR A 98 -11.78 8.12 7.67
N ALA A 99 -10.84 7.96 6.73
CA ALA A 99 -9.73 7.04 6.90
C ALA A 99 -8.90 7.37 8.15
N ALA A 100 -8.57 8.66 8.34
CA ALA A 100 -7.85 9.14 9.53
C ALA A 100 -8.63 8.86 10.83
N LYS A 101 -9.94 9.14 10.87
CA LYS A 101 -10.78 8.87 12.05
C LYS A 101 -10.82 7.39 12.41
N LEU A 102 -10.93 6.51 11.43
CA LEU A 102 -11.00 5.06 11.65
C LEU A 102 -9.66 4.46 12.06
N ARG A 103 -8.56 4.94 11.47
CA ARG A 103 -7.24 4.34 11.63
C ARG A 103 -6.40 5.00 12.73
N LEU A 104 -6.72 6.23 13.12
CA LEU A 104 -6.03 7.02 14.15
C LEU A 104 -7.02 7.46 15.26
N PRO A 105 -7.69 6.51 15.94
CA PRO A 105 -8.72 6.84 16.93
C PRO A 105 -8.16 7.64 18.11
N ASP A 106 -6.90 7.38 18.47
CA ASP A 106 -6.24 8.00 19.63
C ASP A 106 -5.67 9.40 19.34
N PHE A 107 -5.76 9.89 18.09
CA PHE A 107 -5.27 11.23 17.73
C PHE A 107 -6.34 12.27 17.95
N SER A 108 -5.95 13.52 18.30
CA SER A 108 -6.85 14.66 18.31
C SER A 108 -7.36 15.00 16.90
N ASP A 109 -8.45 15.75 16.81
CA ASP A 109 -8.99 16.16 15.51
C ASP A 109 -7.99 17.02 14.73
N ASP A 110 -7.27 17.92 15.40
CA ASP A 110 -6.23 18.74 14.76
C ASP A 110 -5.07 17.88 14.24
N ALA A 111 -4.64 16.89 15.00
CA ALA A 111 -3.58 15.97 14.56
C ALA A 111 -4.02 15.11 13.36
N ARG A 112 -5.29 14.66 13.35
CA ARG A 112 -5.86 13.95 12.20
C ARG A 112 -5.95 14.86 10.98
N GLN A 113 -6.41 16.12 11.16
CA GLN A 113 -6.49 17.08 10.07
C GLN A 113 -5.11 17.39 9.48
N GLY A 114 -4.12 17.64 10.33
CA GLY A 114 -2.73 17.83 9.87
C GLY A 114 -2.18 16.65 9.09
N ARG A 115 -2.60 15.42 9.45
CA ARG A 115 -2.26 14.21 8.70
C ARG A 115 -2.90 14.18 7.32
N VAL A 116 -4.18 14.54 7.23
CA VAL A 116 -4.94 14.62 5.97
C VAL A 116 -4.35 15.69 5.06
N ASP A 117 -4.03 16.88 5.60
CA ASP A 117 -3.43 17.97 4.84
C ASP A 117 -2.06 17.57 4.26
N GLY A 118 -1.23 16.90 5.06
CA GLY A 118 0.05 16.37 4.61
C GLY A 118 -0.10 15.37 3.46
N VAL A 119 -1.04 14.43 3.57
CA VAL A 119 -1.32 13.43 2.52
C VAL A 119 -1.83 14.10 1.24
N ILE A 120 -2.76 15.06 1.34
CA ILE A 120 -3.27 15.82 0.19
C ILE A 120 -2.12 16.55 -0.53
N HIS A 121 -1.19 17.13 0.22
CA HIS A 121 -0.02 17.81 -0.34
C HIS A 121 0.94 16.81 -1.03
N THR A 122 1.34 15.74 -0.35
CA THR A 122 2.25 14.71 -0.89
C THR A 122 1.73 14.11 -2.19
N LEU A 123 0.40 13.96 -2.33
CA LEU A 123 -0.23 13.35 -3.50
C LEU A 123 -0.65 14.37 -4.58
N ASP A 124 -0.28 15.65 -4.44
CA ASP A 124 -0.68 16.73 -5.36
C ASP A 124 -2.22 16.76 -5.61
N LEU A 125 -2.98 16.65 -4.53
CA LEU A 125 -4.45 16.67 -4.57
C LEU A 125 -5.05 17.98 -4.02
N ALA A 126 -4.24 19.00 -3.73
CA ALA A 126 -4.68 20.25 -3.12
C ALA A 126 -5.80 20.92 -3.94
N ASN A 127 -5.64 20.99 -5.27
CA ASN A 127 -6.63 21.57 -6.18
C ASN A 127 -7.86 20.69 -6.41
N ARG A 128 -7.91 19.50 -5.80
CA ARG A 128 -8.99 18.51 -5.90
C ARG A 128 -9.64 18.20 -4.56
N ARG A 129 -9.21 18.85 -3.50
CA ARG A 129 -9.63 18.62 -2.12
C ARG A 129 -11.14 18.46 -1.97
N ASP A 130 -11.89 19.41 -2.52
CA ASP A 130 -13.36 19.48 -2.42
C ASP A 130 -14.09 18.76 -3.56
N HIS A 131 -13.33 18.16 -4.51
CA HIS A 131 -13.93 17.43 -5.63
C HIS A 131 -14.39 16.05 -5.16
N ARG A 132 -15.57 15.63 -5.65
CA ARG A 132 -16.04 14.26 -5.42
C ARG A 132 -15.15 13.28 -6.19
N VAL A 133 -14.81 12.17 -5.56
CA VAL A 133 -13.92 11.13 -6.12
C VAL A 133 -14.41 10.62 -7.48
N ARG A 134 -15.73 10.56 -7.72
CA ARG A 134 -16.30 10.18 -9.02
C ARG A 134 -15.94 11.13 -10.18
N ASN A 135 -15.60 12.38 -9.87
CA ASN A 135 -15.27 13.41 -10.86
C ASN A 135 -13.75 13.50 -11.14
N LEU A 136 -12.96 12.65 -10.51
CA LEU A 136 -11.50 12.59 -10.68
C LEU A 136 -11.12 11.72 -11.87
N SER A 137 -9.94 12.00 -12.47
CA SER A 137 -9.33 11.10 -13.44
C SER A 137 -8.94 9.76 -12.79
N GLY A 138 -8.60 8.74 -13.58
CA GLY A 138 -8.13 7.44 -13.09
C GLY A 138 -6.93 7.60 -12.15
N GLY A 139 -5.90 8.32 -12.58
CA GLY A 139 -4.70 8.57 -11.79
C GLY A 139 -4.99 9.34 -10.50
N GLN A 140 -5.85 10.36 -10.54
CA GLN A 140 -6.25 11.09 -9.34
C GLN A 140 -7.00 10.19 -8.34
N ARG A 141 -7.88 9.31 -8.81
CA ARG A 141 -8.55 8.33 -7.94
C ARG A 141 -7.56 7.36 -7.33
N LYS A 142 -6.59 6.86 -8.11
CA LYS A 142 -5.52 5.99 -7.60
C LYS A 142 -4.71 6.69 -6.51
N ARG A 143 -4.37 7.97 -6.69
CA ARG A 143 -3.70 8.77 -5.64
C ARG A 143 -4.56 8.87 -4.37
N VAL A 144 -5.88 9.05 -4.47
CA VAL A 144 -6.77 9.02 -3.30
C VAL A 144 -6.74 7.65 -2.61
N SER A 145 -6.74 6.55 -3.39
CA SER A 145 -6.61 5.19 -2.86
C SER A 145 -5.29 4.99 -2.10
N VAL A 146 -4.18 5.45 -2.67
CA VAL A 146 -2.87 5.49 -1.98
C VAL A 146 -2.96 6.34 -0.71
N GLY A 147 -3.59 7.51 -0.78
CA GLY A 147 -3.75 8.44 0.34
C GLY A 147 -4.45 7.84 1.54
N VAL A 148 -5.44 6.98 1.33
CA VAL A 148 -6.13 6.24 2.40
C VAL A 148 -5.15 5.40 3.23
N GLU A 149 -4.12 4.83 2.60
CA GLU A 149 -3.08 4.08 3.30
C GLU A 149 -2.04 5.00 3.96
N LEU A 150 -1.70 6.12 3.31
CA LEU A 150 -0.67 7.04 3.79
C LEU A 150 -1.05 7.82 5.04
N VAL A 151 -2.34 7.97 5.38
CA VAL A 151 -2.75 8.66 6.62
C VAL A 151 -2.13 8.02 7.87
N MET A 152 -1.79 6.73 7.83
CA MET A 152 -1.13 6.01 8.92
C MET A 152 0.39 6.18 8.93
N ARG A 153 1.00 6.67 7.85
CA ARG A 153 2.46 6.61 7.61
C ARG A 153 3.00 5.19 7.78
N PRO A 154 2.57 4.26 6.94
CA PRO A 154 2.99 2.88 7.10
C PRO A 154 4.50 2.73 6.91
N ARG A 155 5.09 1.81 7.66
CA ARG A 155 6.48 1.40 7.54
C ARG A 155 6.74 0.69 6.21
N VAL A 156 5.76 -0.10 5.76
CA VAL A 156 5.76 -0.79 4.48
C VAL A 156 4.46 -0.50 3.74
N LEU A 157 4.57 -0.05 2.50
CA LEU A 157 3.44 0.11 1.58
C LEU A 157 3.52 -0.95 0.49
N PHE A 158 2.53 -1.81 0.41
CA PHE A 158 2.32 -2.71 -0.72
C PHE A 158 1.35 -2.09 -1.71
N ALA A 159 1.65 -2.19 -3.02
CA ALA A 159 0.76 -1.69 -4.07
C ALA A 159 0.65 -2.72 -5.19
N ASP A 160 -0.56 -3.23 -5.39
CA ASP A 160 -0.83 -4.24 -6.40
C ASP A 160 -1.23 -3.57 -7.71
N GLU A 161 -0.36 -3.67 -8.73
CA GLU A 161 -0.50 -3.05 -10.05
C GLU A 161 -1.00 -1.59 -10.00
N PRO A 162 -0.35 -0.70 -9.20
CA PRO A 162 -0.88 0.63 -8.92
C PRO A 162 -0.94 1.54 -10.15
N THR A 163 -0.18 1.24 -11.20
CA THR A 163 -0.12 2.02 -12.43
C THR A 163 -0.93 1.39 -13.58
N SER A 164 -1.56 0.25 -13.35
CA SER A 164 -2.35 -0.44 -14.37
C SER A 164 -3.47 0.44 -14.91
N GLY A 165 -3.53 0.57 -16.24
CA GLY A 165 -4.55 1.37 -16.94
C GLY A 165 -4.34 2.89 -16.85
N LEU A 166 -3.21 3.37 -16.35
CA LEU A 166 -2.82 4.76 -16.42
C LEU A 166 -2.07 5.06 -17.72
N ASP A 167 -2.15 6.30 -18.19
CA ASP A 167 -1.27 6.76 -19.24
C ASP A 167 0.18 6.94 -18.72
N PRO A 168 1.19 6.96 -19.59
CA PRO A 168 2.59 7.00 -19.18
C PRO A 168 2.98 8.20 -18.30
N ALA A 169 2.32 9.34 -18.47
CA ALA A 169 2.60 10.52 -17.66
C ALA A 169 2.11 10.34 -16.22
N LEU A 170 0.89 9.83 -16.05
CA LEU A 170 0.31 9.52 -14.74
C LEU A 170 1.03 8.37 -14.05
N GLU A 171 1.48 7.38 -14.81
CA GLU A 171 2.33 6.29 -14.29
C GLU A 171 3.63 6.83 -13.69
N HIS A 172 4.31 7.71 -14.44
CA HIS A 172 5.54 8.36 -13.98
C HIS A 172 5.31 9.17 -12.70
N GLU A 173 4.26 10.01 -12.67
CA GLU A 173 3.92 10.83 -11.49
C GLU A 173 3.63 9.98 -10.25
N LEU A 174 2.90 8.87 -10.41
CA LEU A 174 2.60 7.98 -9.28
C LEU A 174 3.85 7.22 -8.81
N THR A 175 4.71 6.80 -9.75
CA THR A 175 5.98 6.15 -9.42
C THR A 175 6.91 7.10 -8.67
N GLU A 176 6.95 8.37 -9.08
CA GLU A 176 7.72 9.40 -8.38
C GLU A 176 7.19 9.64 -6.96
N THR A 177 5.87 9.62 -6.77
CA THR A 177 5.27 9.66 -5.44
C THR A 177 5.74 8.50 -4.56
N PHE A 178 5.77 7.27 -5.10
CA PHE A 178 6.30 6.11 -4.36
C PHE A 178 7.79 6.25 -4.04
N ARG A 179 8.58 6.85 -4.94
CA ARG A 179 10.00 7.12 -4.70
C ARG A 179 10.18 8.12 -3.54
N GLN A 180 9.42 9.21 -3.53
CA GLN A 180 9.44 10.18 -2.43
C GLN A 180 9.12 9.55 -1.07
N LEU A 181 8.16 8.61 -1.02
CA LEU A 181 7.86 7.89 0.23
C LEU A 181 9.06 7.08 0.73
N THR A 182 9.90 6.57 -0.17
CA THR A 182 11.11 5.85 0.25
C THR A 182 12.20 6.77 0.79
N GLU A 183 12.26 8.01 0.35
CA GLU A 183 13.19 9.02 0.89
C GLU A 183 12.89 9.32 2.37
N ASP A 184 11.62 9.20 2.79
CA ASP A 184 11.19 9.30 4.20
C ASP A 184 11.46 8.01 5.00
N GLY A 185 12.10 7.00 4.39
CA GLY A 185 12.48 5.75 5.03
C GLY A 185 11.45 4.63 4.93
N SER A 186 10.28 4.84 4.31
CA SER A 186 9.31 3.79 4.06
C SER A 186 9.83 2.76 3.06
N ILE A 187 9.38 1.50 3.20
CA ILE A 187 9.60 0.46 2.20
C ILE A 187 8.38 0.43 1.29
N VAL A 188 8.59 0.48 -0.03
CA VAL A 188 7.49 0.34 -0.99
C VAL A 188 7.72 -0.89 -1.85
N VAL A 189 6.73 -1.77 -1.89
CA VAL A 189 6.74 -2.99 -2.72
C VAL A 189 5.55 -2.93 -3.66
N LEU A 190 5.81 -2.88 -4.96
CA LEU A 190 4.76 -2.85 -5.96
C LEU A 190 4.87 -4.02 -6.95
N THR A 191 3.73 -4.41 -7.50
CA THR A 191 3.70 -5.36 -8.63
C THR A 191 3.50 -4.59 -9.94
N THR A 192 4.08 -5.13 -11.00
CA THR A 192 3.88 -4.63 -12.36
C THR A 192 4.05 -5.75 -13.39
N HIS A 193 3.73 -5.49 -14.64
CA HIS A 193 3.86 -6.41 -15.77
C HIS A 193 5.17 -6.24 -16.52
#